data_729b257150f7be565842b6395e4b339b
#
_entry.id   729b257150f7be565842b6395e4b339b
#
_cell.length_a   1.000
_cell.length_b   1.000
_cell.length_c   1.000
_cell.angle_alpha   90.00
_cell.angle_beta   90.00
_cell.angle_gamma   90.00
#
_symmetry.space_group_name_H-M   'P 1'
#
loop_
_entity.id
_entity.type
_entity.pdbx_description
1 polymer ?
#
loop_
_entity_poly.entity_id
_entity_poly.type
_entity_poly.pdbx_seq_one_letter_code
_entity_poly.pdbx_strand_id
1 'polypeptide(L)'
;KAVAFSLRKHPNINISWDEDHIIFHENINIVVAIAVDDGLLVPVIKDADKNSILDISKKIKDFAERAKNKKINIEELTGNTFTVSNLGMFGIDEFTAIINPPDACILAVGAIKQKPVVKNNEITIGNTMKVTLSSDHRLVDGAEGAKFLKTLKTVLESPFLMLSLIHI
;
A
#
# COMPACT_ATOMS: atom_id res chain seq x y z
N LYS A 1 6.14 -1.45 3.29
CA LYS A 1 7.41 -1.87 2.67
C LYS A 1 7.20 -2.81 1.48
N ALA A 2 6.37 -3.85 1.60
CA ALA A 2 6.09 -4.78 0.50
C ALA A 2 5.51 -4.07 -0.74
N VAL A 3 4.57 -3.13 -0.54
CA VAL A 3 4.02 -2.29 -1.61
C VAL A 3 5.13 -1.46 -2.27
N ALA A 4 5.98 -0.78 -1.48
CA ALA A 4 7.06 0.03 -2.02
C ALA A 4 8.07 -0.79 -2.85
N PHE A 5 8.40 -2.00 -2.38
CA PHE A 5 9.23 -2.94 -3.13
C PHE A 5 8.57 -3.34 -4.46
N SER A 6 7.28 -3.63 -4.42
CA SER A 6 6.53 -4.02 -5.63
C SER A 6 6.43 -2.88 -6.64
N LEU A 7 6.20 -1.64 -6.17
CA LEU A 7 6.17 -0.44 -7.02
C LEU A 7 7.51 -0.20 -7.73
N ARG A 8 8.65 -0.43 -7.05
CA ARG A 8 9.98 -0.32 -7.67
C ARG A 8 10.16 -1.29 -8.85
N LYS A 9 9.49 -2.45 -8.81
CA LYS A 9 9.50 -3.44 -9.90
C LYS A 9 8.44 -3.19 -10.98
N HIS A 10 7.45 -2.37 -10.67
CA HIS A 10 6.32 -2.04 -11.55
C HIS A 10 6.14 -0.51 -11.65
N PRO A 11 7.07 0.21 -12.29
CA PRO A 11 7.02 1.68 -12.36
C PRO A 11 5.75 2.21 -13.05
N ASN A 12 5.13 1.43 -13.92
CA ASN A 12 3.87 1.77 -14.58
C ASN A 12 2.65 1.82 -13.63
N ILE A 13 2.81 1.40 -12.37
CA ILE A 13 1.78 1.55 -11.33
C ILE A 13 2.02 2.81 -10.50
N ASN A 14 3.26 3.31 -10.44
CA ASN A 14 3.65 4.49 -9.66
C ASN A 14 3.57 5.76 -10.52
N ILE A 15 2.37 6.04 -11.01
CA ILE A 15 2.09 7.11 -11.97
C ILE A 15 0.89 7.95 -11.52
N SER A 16 0.74 9.13 -12.10
CA SER A 16 -0.42 9.98 -11.94
C SER A 16 -0.84 10.62 -13.26
N TRP A 17 -2.06 11.16 -13.29
CA TRP A 17 -2.61 11.91 -14.40
C TRP A 17 -2.58 13.40 -14.07
N ASP A 18 -2.03 14.19 -14.98
CA ASP A 18 -2.03 15.64 -14.90
C ASP A 18 -2.52 16.22 -16.23
N GLU A 19 -3.74 16.75 -16.22
CA GLU A 19 -4.46 17.30 -17.38
C GLU A 19 -4.45 16.38 -18.62
N ASP A 20 -3.37 16.40 -19.41
CA ASP A 20 -3.17 15.63 -20.63
C ASP A 20 -1.88 14.79 -20.64
N HIS A 21 -1.18 14.73 -19.49
CA HIS A 21 0.10 14.03 -19.36
C HIS A 21 0.04 12.90 -18.33
N ILE A 22 0.82 11.84 -18.58
CA ILE A 22 1.11 10.80 -17.60
C ILE A 22 2.44 11.15 -16.92
N ILE A 23 2.40 11.30 -15.60
CA ILE A 23 3.58 11.55 -14.78
C ILE A 23 4.07 10.22 -14.22
N PHE A 24 5.29 9.83 -14.53
CA PHE A 24 5.99 8.70 -13.92
C PHE A 24 6.80 9.20 -12.72
N HIS A 25 6.53 8.65 -11.54
CA HIS A 25 7.19 9.05 -10.33
C HIS A 25 8.44 8.19 -10.06
N GLU A 26 9.60 8.84 -9.91
CA GLU A 26 10.83 8.16 -9.49
C GLU A 26 10.80 7.81 -8.00
N ASN A 27 10.25 8.69 -7.16
CA ASN A 27 10.10 8.48 -5.73
C ASN A 27 8.86 7.63 -5.46
N ILE A 28 8.92 6.80 -4.42
CA ILE A 28 7.79 5.99 -3.98
C ILE A 28 7.29 6.53 -2.66
N ASN A 29 6.24 7.34 -2.74
CA ASN A 29 5.65 8.05 -1.61
C ASN A 29 4.27 7.45 -1.31
N ILE A 30 4.18 6.71 -0.22
CA ILE A 30 2.99 5.93 0.08
C ILE A 30 2.15 6.62 1.15
N VAL A 31 0.91 6.92 0.81
CA VAL A 31 -0.13 7.30 1.77
C VAL A 31 -0.55 6.09 2.60
N VAL A 32 -0.68 6.30 3.90
CA VAL A 32 -1.37 5.36 4.79
C VAL A 32 -2.58 6.05 5.37
N ALA A 33 -3.78 5.58 4.99
CA ALA A 33 -5.03 6.13 5.50
C ALA A 33 -5.19 5.83 7.01
N ILE A 34 -5.36 6.87 7.81
CA ILE A 34 -5.51 6.79 9.26
C ILE A 34 -6.88 7.35 9.65
N ALA A 35 -7.74 6.50 10.22
CA ALA A 35 -9.02 6.93 10.75
C ALA A 35 -8.81 7.76 12.03
N VAL A 36 -9.50 8.90 12.12
CA VAL A 36 -9.57 9.80 13.27
C VAL A 36 -11.04 10.08 13.59
N ASP A 37 -11.33 10.60 14.79
CA ASP A 37 -12.72 10.83 15.24
C ASP A 37 -13.51 11.74 14.28
N ASP A 38 -12.85 12.74 13.70
CA ASP A 38 -13.47 13.71 12.79
C ASP A 38 -13.34 13.32 11.30
N GLY A 39 -12.91 12.09 10.96
CA GLY A 39 -12.77 11.67 9.57
C GLY A 39 -11.54 10.83 9.24
N LEU A 40 -10.84 11.18 8.17
CA LEU A 40 -9.70 10.43 7.65
C LEU A 40 -8.52 11.38 7.40
N LEU A 41 -7.33 11.02 7.89
CA LEU A 41 -6.09 11.66 7.52
C LEU A 41 -5.23 10.72 6.65
N VAL A 42 -4.49 11.29 5.73
CA VAL A 42 -3.76 10.58 4.67
C VAL A 42 -2.27 10.97 4.64
N PRO A 43 -1.52 10.79 5.76
CA PRO A 43 -0.12 11.15 5.79
C PRO A 43 0.71 10.31 4.83
N VAL A 44 1.78 10.93 4.31
CA VAL A 44 2.65 10.37 3.27
C VAL A 44 3.97 9.91 3.84
N ILE A 45 4.28 8.63 3.66
CA ILE A 45 5.62 8.09 3.91
C ILE A 45 6.46 8.32 2.66
N LYS A 46 7.26 9.37 2.66
CA LYS A 46 8.17 9.71 1.55
C LYS A 46 9.29 8.68 1.44
N ASP A 47 9.68 8.33 0.20
CA ASP A 47 10.73 7.37 -0.14
C ASP A 47 10.56 6.02 0.60
N ALA A 48 9.37 5.47 0.59
CA ALA A 48 9.02 4.26 1.36
C ALA A 48 9.88 3.03 0.99
N ASP A 49 10.39 2.98 -0.23
CA ASP A 49 11.31 1.94 -0.71
C ASP A 49 12.71 2.04 -0.09
N LYS A 50 13.17 3.25 0.27
CA LYS A 50 14.46 3.52 0.91
C LYS A 50 14.40 3.35 2.44
N ASN A 51 13.22 3.45 3.04
CA ASN A 51 13.04 3.29 4.49
C ASN A 51 13.06 1.81 4.90
N SER A 52 13.63 1.49 6.06
CA SER A 52 13.52 0.16 6.67
C SER A 52 12.08 -0.11 7.14
N ILE A 53 11.75 -1.38 7.37
CA ILE A 53 10.44 -1.77 7.96
C ILE A 53 10.27 -1.10 9.33
N LEU A 54 11.35 -1.01 10.11
CA LEU A 54 11.32 -0.39 11.44
C LEU A 54 11.03 1.11 11.35
N ASP A 55 11.66 1.83 10.40
CA ASP A 55 11.43 3.26 10.21
C ASP A 55 10.01 3.54 9.72
N ILE A 56 9.49 2.74 8.80
CA ILE A 56 8.09 2.82 8.36
C ILE A 56 7.16 2.62 9.55
N SER A 57 7.41 1.60 10.38
CA SER A 57 6.59 1.33 11.57
C SER A 57 6.60 2.48 12.57
N LYS A 58 7.77 3.09 12.82
CA LYS A 58 7.90 4.27 13.69
C LYS A 58 7.13 5.46 13.14
N LYS A 59 7.28 5.75 11.84
CA LYS A 59 6.56 6.85 11.16
C LYS A 59 5.05 6.68 11.23
N ILE A 60 4.54 5.47 10.99
CA ILE A 60 3.08 5.20 11.07
C ILE A 60 2.56 5.42 12.48
N LYS A 61 3.29 4.97 13.52
CA LYS A 61 2.89 5.19 14.91
C LYS A 61 2.89 6.67 15.28
N ASP A 62 3.93 7.40 14.89
CA ASP A 62 4.01 8.85 15.08
C ASP A 62 2.86 9.59 14.39
N PHE A 63 2.59 9.26 13.12
CA PHE A 63 1.45 9.82 12.40
C PHE A 63 0.12 9.52 13.09
N ALA A 64 -0.09 8.30 13.56
CA ALA A 64 -1.32 7.92 14.23
C ALA A 64 -1.52 8.69 15.55
N GLU A 65 -0.46 8.91 16.31
CA GLU A 65 -0.49 9.70 17.55
C GLU A 65 -0.74 11.18 17.26
N ARG A 66 -0.01 11.77 16.30
CA ARG A 66 -0.16 13.18 15.93
C ARG A 66 -1.49 13.46 15.24
N ALA A 67 -2.03 12.50 14.47
CA ALA A 67 -3.34 12.60 13.86
C ALA A 67 -4.45 12.77 14.91
N LYS A 68 -4.45 11.94 15.96
CA LYS A 68 -5.40 12.07 17.08
C LYS A 68 -5.33 13.44 17.77
N ASN A 69 -4.14 14.02 17.82
CA ASN A 69 -3.90 15.33 18.45
C ASN A 69 -4.01 16.51 17.47
N LYS A 70 -4.46 16.29 16.23
CA LYS A 70 -4.58 17.31 15.15
C LYS A 70 -3.25 18.07 14.90
N LYS A 71 -2.11 17.35 14.99
CA LYS A 71 -0.74 17.91 14.89
C LYS A 71 0.00 17.44 13.63
N ILE A 72 -0.69 17.01 12.60
CA ILE A 72 -0.08 16.66 11.30
C ILE A 72 0.11 17.94 10.48
N ASN A 73 1.29 18.14 9.94
CA ASN A 73 1.59 19.27 9.07
C ASN A 73 1.03 19.03 7.66
N ILE A 74 0.61 20.09 6.97
CA ILE A 74 0.08 20.02 5.60
C ILE A 74 1.09 19.41 4.63
N GLU A 75 2.38 19.70 4.80
CA GLU A 75 3.47 19.16 3.97
C GLU A 75 3.62 17.63 4.08
N GLU A 76 3.12 17.04 5.16
CA GLU A 76 3.11 15.59 5.38
C GLU A 76 1.91 14.89 4.74
N LEU A 77 0.95 15.66 4.22
CA LEU A 77 -0.26 15.18 3.55
C LEU A 77 -0.19 15.27 2.02
N THR A 78 0.97 15.71 1.47
CA THR A 78 1.13 16.00 0.05
C THR A 78 2.32 15.26 -0.57
N GLY A 79 2.31 15.12 -1.90
CA GLY A 79 3.38 14.48 -2.67
C GLY A 79 3.29 12.95 -2.68
N ASN A 80 2.10 12.43 -2.51
CA ASN A 80 1.78 11.00 -2.63
C ASN A 80 1.90 10.51 -4.08
N THR A 81 2.17 9.22 -4.23
CA THR A 81 2.24 8.54 -5.52
C THR A 81 1.48 7.20 -5.52
N PHE A 82 1.11 6.73 -4.34
CA PHE A 82 0.33 5.50 -4.16
C PHE A 82 -0.33 5.48 -2.77
N THR A 83 -1.56 4.99 -2.69
CA THR A 83 -2.30 4.94 -1.43
C THR A 83 -2.53 3.50 -0.94
N VAL A 84 -2.41 3.29 0.37
CA VAL A 84 -2.78 2.05 1.07
C VAL A 84 -3.85 2.36 2.10
N SER A 85 -4.99 1.70 1.98
CA SER A 85 -6.09 1.75 2.94
C SER A 85 -6.24 0.40 3.64
N ASN A 86 -6.22 0.37 4.97
CA ASN A 86 -6.32 -0.86 5.74
C ASN A 86 -7.51 -0.80 6.70
N LEU A 87 -8.50 -1.66 6.46
CA LEU A 87 -9.67 -1.84 7.31
C LEU A 87 -9.68 -3.20 8.03
N GLY A 88 -8.57 -3.92 7.97
CA GLY A 88 -8.43 -5.23 8.62
C GLY A 88 -8.63 -5.20 10.13
N MET A 89 -8.23 -4.09 10.79
CA MET A 89 -8.43 -3.89 12.23
C MET A 89 -9.91 -3.81 12.63
N PHE A 90 -10.79 -3.46 11.69
CA PHE A 90 -12.24 -3.44 11.89
C PHE A 90 -12.92 -4.77 11.52
N GLY A 91 -12.15 -5.80 11.18
CA GLY A 91 -12.66 -7.13 10.80
C GLY A 91 -13.22 -7.22 9.38
N ILE A 92 -13.05 -6.18 8.56
CA ILE A 92 -13.51 -6.15 7.16
C ILE A 92 -12.65 -7.14 6.35
N ASP A 93 -13.30 -8.12 5.72
CA ASP A 93 -12.62 -9.16 4.95
C ASP A 93 -12.11 -8.64 3.59
N GLU A 94 -12.95 -7.86 2.92
CA GLU A 94 -12.69 -7.33 1.58
C GLU A 94 -13.48 -6.04 1.37
N PHE A 95 -12.89 -5.07 0.68
CA PHE A 95 -13.56 -3.84 0.26
C PHE A 95 -12.89 -3.23 -0.97
N THR A 96 -13.60 -2.37 -1.66
CA THR A 96 -13.07 -1.57 -2.76
C THR A 96 -12.84 -0.15 -2.26
N ALA A 97 -11.62 0.33 -2.37
CA ALA A 97 -11.27 1.69 -1.99
C ALA A 97 -11.42 2.66 -3.19
N ILE A 98 -11.79 3.91 -2.89
CA ILE A 98 -11.85 5.00 -3.88
C ILE A 98 -10.44 5.55 -4.04
N ILE A 99 -10.00 5.73 -5.28
CA ILE A 99 -8.69 6.29 -5.61
C ILE A 99 -8.56 7.70 -5.02
N ASN A 100 -7.41 7.97 -4.44
CA ASN A 100 -7.06 9.24 -3.83
C ASN A 100 -6.18 10.06 -4.80
N PRO A 101 -6.72 11.00 -5.57
CA PRO A 101 -5.91 11.77 -6.51
C PRO A 101 -4.75 12.49 -5.81
N PRO A 102 -3.59 12.65 -6.47
CA PRO A 102 -3.29 12.34 -7.87
C PRO A 102 -2.86 10.89 -8.15
N ASP A 103 -2.90 9.98 -7.15
CA ASP A 103 -2.49 8.59 -7.31
C ASP A 103 -3.32 7.90 -8.42
N ALA A 104 -2.67 7.09 -9.25
CA ALA A 104 -3.38 6.25 -10.21
C ALA A 104 -4.01 5.00 -9.58
N CYS A 105 -3.51 4.60 -8.39
CA CYS A 105 -3.91 3.36 -7.75
C CYS A 105 -4.03 3.48 -6.23
N ILE A 106 -4.93 2.66 -5.65
CA ILE A 106 -5.06 2.44 -4.22
C ILE A 106 -5.18 0.96 -3.91
N LEU A 107 -4.47 0.50 -2.88
CA LEU A 107 -4.54 -0.86 -2.36
C LEU A 107 -5.40 -0.91 -1.11
N ALA A 108 -6.51 -1.61 -1.17
CA ALA A 108 -7.34 -1.97 -0.03
C ALA A 108 -6.80 -3.25 0.62
N VAL A 109 -6.65 -3.24 1.95
CA VAL A 109 -6.13 -4.37 2.74
C VAL A 109 -7.18 -4.81 3.74
N GLY A 110 -7.62 -6.06 3.62
CA GLY A 110 -8.61 -6.68 4.49
C GLY A 110 -8.00 -7.33 5.73
N ALA A 111 -8.86 -7.94 6.55
CA ALA A 111 -8.49 -8.62 7.78
C ALA A 111 -7.72 -9.92 7.52
N ILE A 112 -6.76 -10.22 8.40
CA ILE A 112 -6.13 -11.53 8.45
C ILE A 112 -7.08 -12.50 9.16
N LYS A 113 -7.46 -13.58 8.46
CA LYS A 113 -8.37 -14.61 8.97
C LYS A 113 -7.78 -16.01 8.84
N GLN A 114 -8.04 -16.83 9.84
CA GLN A 114 -7.74 -18.27 9.73
C GLN A 114 -8.80 -18.94 8.85
N LYS A 115 -8.33 -19.66 7.83
CA LYS A 115 -9.19 -20.43 6.92
C LYS A 115 -8.54 -21.77 6.58
N PRO A 116 -9.34 -22.79 6.22
CA PRO A 116 -8.80 -24.01 5.60
C PRO A 116 -8.10 -23.63 4.30
N VAL A 117 -6.85 -24.06 4.16
CA VAL A 117 -6.04 -23.87 2.94
C VAL A 117 -5.44 -25.20 2.53
N VAL A 118 -5.23 -25.38 1.23
CA VAL A 118 -4.52 -26.55 0.71
C VAL A 118 -3.03 -26.24 0.66
N LYS A 119 -2.23 -27.01 1.38
CA LYS A 119 -0.76 -26.94 1.36
C LYS A 119 -0.20 -28.35 1.23
N ASN A 120 0.65 -28.59 0.23
CA ASN A 120 1.24 -29.93 -0.05
C ASN A 120 0.17 -31.04 -0.24
N ASN A 121 -0.94 -30.71 -0.93
CA ASN A 121 -2.10 -31.60 -1.14
C ASN A 121 -2.88 -31.98 0.15
N GLU A 122 -2.65 -31.31 1.27
CA GLU A 122 -3.36 -31.52 2.52
C GLU A 122 -4.14 -30.26 2.92
N ILE A 123 -5.30 -30.45 3.55
CA ILE A 123 -6.07 -29.36 4.14
C ILE A 123 -5.48 -29.00 5.48
N THR A 124 -5.05 -27.75 5.63
CA THR A 124 -4.48 -27.23 6.87
C THR A 124 -5.10 -25.88 7.22
N ILE A 125 -4.91 -25.41 8.45
CA ILE A 125 -5.31 -24.07 8.86
C ILE A 125 -4.22 -23.09 8.46
N GLY A 126 -4.57 -22.07 7.68
CA GLY A 126 -3.66 -21.00 7.27
C GLY A 126 -4.24 -19.61 7.54
N ASN A 127 -3.36 -18.65 7.73
CA ASN A 127 -3.73 -17.24 7.78
C ASN A 127 -3.84 -16.69 6.36
N THR A 128 -4.99 -16.13 6.03
CA THR A 128 -5.27 -15.55 4.72
C THR A 128 -5.67 -14.10 4.86
N MET A 129 -5.32 -13.28 3.89
CA MET A 129 -5.68 -11.87 3.80
C MET A 129 -6.06 -11.57 2.35
N LYS A 130 -7.12 -10.79 2.15
CA LYS A 130 -7.49 -10.28 0.85
C LYS A 130 -6.94 -8.87 0.65
N VAL A 131 -6.47 -8.60 -0.55
CA VAL A 131 -6.10 -7.27 -1.00
C VAL A 131 -6.79 -6.98 -2.32
N THR A 132 -7.28 -5.75 -2.48
CA THR A 132 -7.96 -5.28 -3.69
C THR A 132 -7.25 -4.05 -4.22
N LEU A 133 -6.87 -4.06 -5.48
CA LEU A 133 -6.31 -2.91 -6.16
C LEU A 133 -7.40 -2.20 -6.95
N SER A 134 -7.65 -0.93 -6.65
CA SER A 134 -8.42 -0.04 -7.53
C SER A 134 -7.45 0.79 -8.33
N SER A 135 -7.68 0.92 -9.64
CA SER A 135 -6.81 1.67 -10.55
C SER A 135 -7.62 2.53 -11.51
N ASP A 136 -7.08 3.68 -11.87
CA ASP A 136 -7.59 4.47 -12.98
C ASP A 136 -7.25 3.74 -14.29
N HIS A 137 -8.28 3.22 -14.95
CA HIS A 137 -8.09 2.35 -16.13
C HIS A 137 -7.60 3.11 -17.38
N ARG A 138 -7.58 4.45 -17.32
CA ARG A 138 -6.93 5.27 -18.35
C ARG A 138 -5.40 5.14 -18.30
N LEU A 139 -4.87 4.83 -17.12
CA LEU A 139 -3.44 4.81 -16.80
C LEU A 139 -2.91 3.39 -16.62
N VAL A 140 -3.67 2.54 -15.96
CA VAL A 140 -3.25 1.19 -15.57
C VAL A 140 -4.25 0.17 -16.08
N ASP A 141 -3.80 -0.71 -16.95
CA ASP A 141 -4.61 -1.83 -17.43
C ASP A 141 -4.64 -3.00 -16.43
N GLY A 142 -5.58 -3.93 -16.67
CA GLY A 142 -5.78 -5.08 -15.79
C GLY A 142 -4.56 -6.01 -15.71
N ALA A 143 -3.77 -6.12 -16.78
CA ALA A 143 -2.59 -6.99 -16.81
C ALA A 143 -1.46 -6.41 -15.96
N GLU A 144 -1.22 -5.10 -16.02
CA GLU A 144 -0.23 -4.42 -15.17
C GLU A 144 -0.63 -4.50 -13.69
N GLY A 145 -1.89 -4.23 -13.35
CA GLY A 145 -2.41 -4.39 -12.00
C GLY A 145 -2.26 -5.83 -11.48
N ALA A 146 -2.56 -6.83 -12.31
CA ALA A 146 -2.40 -8.24 -11.95
C ALA A 146 -0.94 -8.66 -11.72
N LYS A 147 0.01 -8.17 -12.55
CA LYS A 147 1.44 -8.41 -12.36
C LYS A 147 1.95 -7.80 -11.06
N PHE A 148 1.54 -6.57 -10.75
CA PHE A 148 1.86 -5.91 -9.48
C PHE A 148 1.35 -6.72 -8.29
N LEU A 149 0.07 -7.13 -8.29
CA LEU A 149 -0.51 -7.95 -7.22
C LEU A 149 0.20 -9.29 -7.07
N LYS A 150 0.59 -9.94 -8.17
CA LYS A 150 1.38 -11.18 -8.14
C LYS A 150 2.74 -10.96 -7.46
N THR A 151 3.44 -9.88 -7.78
CA THR A 151 4.71 -9.53 -7.12
C THR A 151 4.49 -9.24 -5.64
N LEU A 152 3.47 -8.45 -5.29
CA LEU A 152 3.11 -8.13 -3.92
C LEU A 152 2.83 -9.40 -3.09
N LYS A 153 2.04 -10.33 -3.65
CA LYS A 153 1.78 -11.64 -3.04
C LYS A 153 3.08 -12.38 -2.76
N THR A 154 3.94 -12.52 -3.75
CA THR A 154 5.23 -13.22 -3.60
C THR A 154 6.08 -12.61 -2.49
N VAL A 155 6.13 -11.28 -2.41
CA VAL A 155 6.90 -10.55 -1.39
C VAL A 155 6.32 -10.74 0.01
N LEU A 156 5.00 -10.75 0.15
CA LEU A 156 4.32 -10.97 1.43
C LEU A 156 4.48 -12.42 1.91
N GLU A 157 4.44 -13.39 1.00
CA GLU A 157 4.64 -14.81 1.31
C GLU A 157 6.13 -15.19 1.52
N SER A 158 7.05 -14.34 1.04
CA SER A 158 8.51 -14.52 1.19
C SER A 158 9.18 -13.21 1.60
N PRO A 159 8.99 -12.77 2.86
CA PRO A 159 9.40 -11.43 3.31
C PRO A 159 10.90 -11.18 3.28
N PHE A 160 11.73 -12.22 3.23
CA PHE A 160 13.19 -12.10 3.05
C PHE A 160 13.57 -11.38 1.76
N LEU A 161 12.72 -11.38 0.72
CA LEU A 161 12.94 -10.63 -0.51
C LEU A 161 13.05 -9.12 -0.27
N MET A 162 12.41 -8.60 0.78
CA MET A 162 12.47 -7.18 1.14
C MET A 162 13.77 -6.80 1.88
N LEU A 163 14.49 -7.77 2.43
CA LEU A 163 15.72 -7.54 3.19
C LEU A 163 16.95 -7.55 2.29
N SER A 164 16.90 -8.23 1.15
CA SER A 164 18.02 -8.40 0.24
C SER A 164 18.44 -7.12 -0.52
N LEU A 165 17.62 -6.06 -0.51
CA LEU A 165 17.93 -4.77 -1.14
C LEU A 165 18.67 -3.77 -0.23
N ILE A 166 19.02 -4.17 1.00
CA ILE A 166 19.77 -3.29 1.93
C ILE A 166 21.29 -3.35 1.67
N HIS A 167 21.74 -4.22 0.75
CA HIS A 167 23.16 -4.49 0.51
C HIS A 167 23.58 -4.46 -0.98
N ILE A 168 23.00 -3.52 -1.78
CA ILE A 168 23.60 -3.16 -3.07
C ILE A 168 23.70 -1.64 -3.17
#